data_e267ede3c3e568361776e0d85f0f23c1
#
_entry.id   e267ede3c3e568361776e0d85f0f23c1
#
_cell.length_a   1.000
_cell.length_b   1.000
_cell.length_c   1.000
_cell.angle_alpha   90.00
_cell.angle_beta   90.00
_cell.angle_gamma   90.00
#
_symmetry.space_group_name_H-M   'P 1'
#
loop_
_entity.id
_entity.type
_entity.pdbx_description
1 polymer ?
#
loop_
_entity_poly.entity_id
_entity_poly.type
_entity_poly.pdbx_seq_one_letter_code
_entity_poly.pdbx_strand_id
1 'polypeptide(L)'
;RSRYIRRSQKALEDANVKLTNLVANVMGVTGRALLEALVSGVEIDESVGDSCRRGKLKSTTEQMMEALEGNVRPHHRFLLELHIRQYDAMTRDVAAIESRIEKLMEPFRVELELLRTTPGVKTATANAVLAEIGPDMSRFPSSAHLVSWAGLCPGQDESAGKRRSSGVRKGPRWLKTALVQAAWAAARKKDSYFRAQFHRLRARRGAKKAIVAVA
;
A
#
# COMPACT_ATOMS: atom_id res chain seq x y z
N ARG A 1 3.05 -5.95 8.46
CA ARG A 1 4.48 -5.72 8.17
C ARG A 1 4.94 -4.33 8.64
N SER A 2 4.26 -3.25 8.27
CA SER A 2 4.66 -1.86 8.63
C SER A 2 4.81 -1.62 10.13
N ARG A 3 4.03 -2.30 10.97
CA ARG A 3 4.16 -2.21 12.44
C ARG A 3 5.52 -2.71 12.95
N TYR A 4 6.04 -3.80 12.37
CA TYR A 4 7.33 -4.37 12.77
C TYR A 4 8.51 -3.56 12.22
N ILE A 5 8.36 -2.95 11.01
CA ILE A 5 9.33 -1.97 10.52
C ILE A 5 9.51 -0.83 11.54
N ARG A 6 8.41 -0.21 11.97
CA ARG A 6 8.44 0.90 12.95
C ARG A 6 9.00 0.48 14.31
N ARG A 7 8.68 -0.74 14.76
CA ARG A 7 9.23 -1.27 16.03
C ARG A 7 10.73 -1.51 15.94
N SER A 8 11.21 -2.04 14.80
CA SER A 8 12.65 -2.19 14.56
C SER A 8 13.36 -0.84 14.52
N GLN A 9 12.77 0.16 13.85
CA GLN A 9 13.30 1.53 13.87
C GLN A 9 13.42 2.08 15.27
N LYS A 10 12.37 1.92 16.10
CA LYS A 10 12.40 2.37 17.50
C LYS A 10 13.45 1.66 18.33
N ALA A 11 13.65 0.36 18.15
CA ALA A 11 14.71 -0.38 18.86
C ALA A 11 16.12 0.05 18.42
N LEU A 12 16.30 0.43 17.15
CA LEU A 12 17.55 1.01 16.65
C LEU A 12 17.80 2.41 17.21
N GLU A 13 16.78 3.25 17.27
CA GLU A 13 16.86 4.59 17.89
C GLU A 13 17.22 4.51 19.38
N ASP A 14 16.63 3.56 20.12
CA ASP A 14 16.95 3.31 21.52
C ASP A 14 18.42 2.85 21.73
N ALA A 15 18.95 2.11 20.76
CA ALA A 15 20.36 1.73 20.69
C ALA A 15 21.29 2.83 20.14
N ASN A 16 20.78 4.02 19.80
CA ASN A 16 21.48 5.10 19.09
C ASN A 16 22.05 4.69 17.72
N VAL A 17 21.44 3.71 17.05
CA VAL A 17 21.81 3.26 15.69
C VAL A 17 20.98 4.01 14.66
N LYS A 18 21.61 4.79 13.79
CA LYS A 18 20.96 5.69 12.81
C LYS A 18 20.75 5.04 11.43
N LEU A 19 20.46 3.74 11.40
CA LEU A 19 20.27 2.98 10.15
C LEU A 19 19.19 3.57 9.23
N THR A 20 18.19 4.24 9.80
CA THR A 20 17.12 4.92 9.05
C THR A 20 17.62 6.08 8.19
N ASN A 21 18.80 6.66 8.50
CA ASN A 21 19.40 7.71 7.67
C ASN A 21 20.07 7.14 6.42
N LEU A 22 20.44 5.87 6.44
CA LEU A 22 21.10 5.19 5.32
C LEU A 22 20.11 4.54 4.36
N VAL A 23 19.07 3.93 4.89
CA VAL A 23 18.13 3.12 4.12
C VAL A 23 16.69 3.57 4.34
N ALA A 24 15.95 3.74 3.26
CA ALA A 24 14.53 4.11 3.34
C ALA A 24 13.66 3.00 3.97
N ASN A 25 14.12 1.75 3.90
CA ASN A 25 13.43 0.60 4.48
C ASN A 25 14.44 -0.32 5.17
N VAL A 26 14.39 -0.36 6.49
CA VAL A 26 15.27 -1.21 7.32
C VAL A 26 15.06 -2.72 7.08
N MET A 27 13.92 -3.13 6.54
CA MET A 27 13.64 -4.52 6.12
C MET A 27 13.89 -4.75 4.62
N GLY A 28 14.44 -3.76 3.89
CA GLY A 28 14.92 -3.91 2.53
C GLY A 28 16.25 -4.68 2.48
N VAL A 29 16.75 -4.98 1.29
CA VAL A 29 17.91 -5.88 1.10
C VAL A 29 19.12 -5.46 1.94
N THR A 30 19.62 -4.23 1.77
CA THR A 30 20.75 -3.70 2.56
C THR A 30 20.41 -3.53 4.03
N GLY A 31 19.23 -2.91 4.33
CA GLY A 31 18.80 -2.70 5.72
C GLY A 31 18.68 -4.02 6.49
N ARG A 32 18.18 -5.05 5.83
CA ARG A 32 18.03 -6.39 6.38
C ARG A 32 19.38 -7.05 6.68
N ALA A 33 20.34 -6.98 5.76
CA ALA A 33 21.67 -7.53 5.96
C ALA A 33 22.36 -6.86 7.16
N LEU A 34 22.27 -5.53 7.29
CA LEU A 34 22.81 -4.79 8.40
C LEU A 34 22.10 -5.10 9.74
N LEU A 35 20.76 -5.27 9.72
CA LEU A 35 20.02 -5.72 10.90
C LEU A 35 20.46 -7.11 11.36
N GLU A 36 20.65 -8.04 10.45
CA GLU A 36 21.10 -9.40 10.74
C GLU A 36 22.52 -9.41 11.31
N ALA A 37 23.42 -8.58 10.78
CA ALA A 37 24.76 -8.38 11.35
C ALA A 37 24.72 -7.82 12.78
N LEU A 38 23.85 -6.82 13.05
CA LEU A 38 23.64 -6.28 14.40
C LEU A 38 23.10 -7.34 15.38
N VAL A 39 22.16 -8.16 14.92
CA VAL A 39 21.55 -9.23 15.73
C VAL A 39 22.54 -10.34 16.04
N SER A 40 23.36 -10.75 15.07
CA SER A 40 24.39 -11.79 15.26
C SER A 40 25.50 -11.37 16.23
N GLY A 41 25.62 -10.08 16.50
CA GLY A 41 26.65 -9.55 17.40
C GLY A 41 28.05 -9.54 16.79
N VAL A 42 28.15 -9.75 15.49
CA VAL A 42 29.40 -9.57 14.75
C VAL A 42 29.81 -8.11 14.84
N GLU A 43 31.06 -7.83 15.10
CA GLU A 43 31.63 -6.49 15.03
C GLU A 43 31.50 -6.00 13.58
N ILE A 44 30.84 -4.85 13.42
CA ILE A 44 30.58 -4.31 12.08
C ILE A 44 31.80 -3.47 11.70
N ASP A 45 32.71 -4.09 10.98
CA ASP A 45 33.85 -3.47 10.33
C ASP A 45 33.54 -3.08 8.88
N GLU A 46 34.49 -2.45 8.18
CA GLU A 46 34.35 -2.07 6.78
C GLU A 46 34.02 -3.26 5.88
N SER A 47 34.57 -4.43 6.15
CA SER A 47 34.34 -5.67 5.38
C SER A 47 32.88 -6.12 5.50
N VAL A 48 32.33 -6.10 6.71
CA VAL A 48 30.91 -6.41 6.96
C VAL A 48 30.01 -5.34 6.34
N GLY A 49 30.36 -4.07 6.47
CA GLY A 49 29.65 -2.96 5.83
C GLY A 49 29.55 -3.12 4.31
N ASP A 50 30.64 -3.41 3.65
CA ASP A 50 30.71 -3.64 2.20
C ASP A 50 29.95 -4.92 1.78
N SER A 51 30.07 -6.00 2.55
CA SER A 51 29.33 -7.24 2.30
C SER A 51 27.82 -7.08 2.39
N CYS A 52 27.35 -6.16 3.26
CA CYS A 52 25.95 -5.83 3.41
C CYS A 52 25.45 -4.82 2.36
N ARG A 53 26.35 -4.13 1.70
CA ARG A 53 26.02 -3.11 0.69
C ARG A 53 25.44 -3.77 -0.56
N ARG A 54 24.14 -3.62 -0.78
CA ARG A 54 23.41 -4.18 -1.90
C ARG A 54 22.68 -3.10 -2.68
N GLY A 55 22.74 -3.18 -4.03
CA GLY A 55 21.99 -2.29 -4.91
C GLY A 55 22.58 -0.87 -5.01
N LYS A 56 21.71 0.14 -5.19
CA LYS A 56 22.07 1.53 -5.45
C LYS A 56 22.20 2.38 -4.17
N LEU A 57 22.81 1.86 -3.13
CA LEU A 57 23.04 2.64 -1.91
C LEU A 57 24.05 3.76 -2.22
N LYS A 58 23.66 5.00 -1.92
CA LYS A 58 24.49 6.20 -2.18
C LYS A 58 25.50 6.49 -1.08
N SER A 59 25.26 5.94 0.12
CA SER A 59 26.12 6.16 1.30
C SER A 59 27.46 5.45 1.14
N THR A 60 28.54 6.09 1.60
CA THR A 60 29.86 5.48 1.64
C THR A 60 29.96 4.47 2.79
N THR A 61 31.01 3.66 2.81
CA THR A 61 31.25 2.67 3.88
C THR A 61 31.48 3.38 5.21
N GLU A 62 32.21 4.50 5.23
CA GLU A 62 32.42 5.31 6.41
C GLU A 62 31.09 5.83 7.00
N GLN A 63 30.20 6.35 6.14
CA GLN A 63 28.88 6.80 6.57
C GLN A 63 28.03 5.66 7.13
N MET A 64 28.19 4.44 6.59
CA MET A 64 27.52 3.25 7.12
C MET A 64 28.06 2.90 8.50
N MET A 65 29.38 2.93 8.69
CA MET A 65 30.03 2.66 9.98
C MET A 65 29.55 3.66 11.04
N GLU A 66 29.62 4.97 10.74
CA GLU A 66 29.14 6.03 11.62
C GLU A 66 27.65 5.85 12.03
N ALA A 67 26.81 5.48 11.10
CA ALA A 67 25.38 5.28 11.37
C ALA A 67 25.06 4.00 12.14
N LEU A 68 25.95 3.02 12.13
CA LEU A 68 25.84 1.77 12.87
C LEU A 68 26.56 1.85 14.23
N GLU A 69 27.32 2.92 14.46
CA GLU A 69 27.95 3.20 15.76
C GLU A 69 26.88 3.52 16.78
N GLY A 70 26.68 2.59 17.71
CA GLY A 70 25.65 2.68 18.74
C GLY A 70 25.85 1.69 19.86
N ASN A 71 25.00 1.78 20.89
CA ASN A 71 25.06 0.90 22.06
C ASN A 71 24.06 -0.25 21.94
N VAL A 72 24.36 -1.21 21.09
CA VAL A 72 23.48 -2.38 20.84
C VAL A 72 23.66 -3.41 21.96
N ARG A 73 22.77 -3.39 22.94
CA ARG A 73 22.72 -4.30 24.08
C ARG A 73 22.00 -5.62 23.75
N PRO A 74 22.14 -6.68 24.56
CA PRO A 74 21.48 -7.98 24.33
C PRO A 74 19.97 -7.88 24.15
N HIS A 75 19.28 -7.00 24.89
CA HIS A 75 17.83 -6.83 24.73
C HIS A 75 17.44 -6.17 23.40
N HIS A 76 18.27 -5.27 22.84
CA HIS A 76 18.03 -4.71 21.49
C HIS A 76 18.13 -5.81 20.44
N ARG A 77 19.17 -6.66 20.51
CA ARG A 77 19.35 -7.81 19.60
C ARG A 77 18.16 -8.76 19.64
N PHE A 78 17.73 -9.12 20.87
CA PHE A 78 16.54 -9.96 21.05
C PHE A 78 15.27 -9.35 20.43
N LEU A 79 15.03 -8.05 20.65
CA LEU A 79 13.86 -7.36 20.08
C LEU A 79 13.94 -7.28 18.55
N LEU A 80 15.11 -6.97 18.00
CA LEU A 80 15.32 -6.91 16.54
C LEU A 80 15.09 -8.29 15.90
N GLU A 81 15.66 -9.35 16.47
CA GLU A 81 15.47 -10.72 16.03
C GLU A 81 13.98 -11.11 16.04
N LEU A 82 13.28 -10.81 17.14
CA LEU A 82 11.84 -11.05 17.26
C LEU A 82 11.05 -10.31 16.18
N HIS A 83 11.35 -9.04 15.92
CA HIS A 83 10.67 -8.23 14.91
C HIS A 83 10.95 -8.73 13.50
N ILE A 84 12.16 -9.14 13.21
CA ILE A 84 12.58 -9.75 11.96
C ILE A 84 11.77 -11.03 11.70
N ARG A 85 11.75 -11.94 12.67
CA ARG A 85 11.01 -13.21 12.58
C ARG A 85 9.52 -12.99 12.32
N GLN A 86 8.90 -12.04 13.02
CA GLN A 86 7.49 -11.71 12.84
C GLN A 86 7.22 -11.05 11.48
N TYR A 87 8.12 -10.20 11.01
CA TYR A 87 8.02 -9.60 9.67
C TYR A 87 8.07 -10.67 8.58
N ASP A 88 8.96 -11.64 8.71
CA ASP A 88 9.11 -12.74 7.76
C ASP A 88 7.92 -13.69 7.78
N ALA A 89 7.40 -14.04 8.96
CA ALA A 89 6.18 -14.81 9.09
C ALA A 89 5.02 -14.15 8.35
N MET A 90 4.77 -12.86 8.61
CA MET A 90 3.72 -12.11 7.91
C MET A 90 3.98 -11.96 6.41
N THR A 91 5.23 -11.99 5.98
CA THR A 91 5.56 -11.92 4.54
C THR A 91 5.22 -13.23 3.86
N ARG A 92 5.51 -14.37 4.51
CA ARG A 92 5.10 -15.70 4.02
C ARG A 92 3.57 -15.85 3.98
N ASP A 93 2.88 -15.40 5.02
CA ASP A 93 1.41 -15.45 5.09
C ASP A 93 0.77 -14.65 3.96
N VAL A 94 1.28 -13.44 3.68
CA VAL A 94 0.81 -12.61 2.57
C VAL A 94 1.02 -13.33 1.23
N ALA A 95 2.20 -13.91 1.00
CA ALA A 95 2.48 -14.65 -0.23
C ALA A 95 1.56 -15.87 -0.40
N ALA A 96 1.28 -16.59 0.69
CA ALA A 96 0.36 -17.73 0.67
C ALA A 96 -1.08 -17.30 0.33
N ILE A 97 -1.55 -16.17 0.90
CA ILE A 97 -2.87 -15.60 0.60
C ILE A 97 -2.92 -15.14 -0.86
N GLU A 98 -1.91 -14.44 -1.35
CA GLU A 98 -1.82 -13.99 -2.75
C GLU A 98 -1.88 -15.16 -3.72
N SER A 99 -1.13 -16.24 -3.47
CA SER A 99 -1.17 -17.47 -4.26
C SER A 99 -2.56 -18.15 -4.23
N ARG A 100 -3.23 -18.13 -3.07
CA ARG A 100 -4.59 -18.66 -2.95
C ARG A 100 -5.60 -17.83 -3.74
N ILE A 101 -5.50 -16.50 -3.68
CA ILE A 101 -6.35 -15.59 -4.47
C ILE A 101 -6.14 -15.83 -5.97
N GLU A 102 -4.90 -15.95 -6.43
CA GLU A 102 -4.58 -16.20 -7.83
C GLU A 102 -5.25 -17.49 -8.34
N LYS A 103 -5.17 -18.59 -7.59
CA LYS A 103 -5.85 -19.84 -7.92
C LYS A 103 -7.38 -19.71 -7.98
N LEU A 104 -7.97 -18.95 -7.04
CA LEU A 104 -9.42 -18.74 -7.02
C LEU A 104 -9.91 -17.84 -8.14
N MET A 105 -9.07 -16.95 -8.63
CA MET A 105 -9.38 -15.99 -9.69
C MET A 105 -9.10 -16.53 -11.11
N GLU A 106 -8.41 -17.68 -11.22
CA GLU A 106 -8.08 -18.27 -12.52
C GLU A 106 -9.30 -18.50 -13.45
N PRO A 107 -10.46 -19.00 -12.95
CA PRO A 107 -11.65 -19.16 -13.80
C PRO A 107 -12.20 -17.85 -14.39
N PHE A 108 -11.84 -16.70 -13.81
CA PHE A 108 -12.33 -15.36 -14.17
C PHE A 108 -11.28 -14.51 -14.88
N ARG A 109 -10.34 -15.14 -15.54
CA ARG A 109 -9.20 -14.45 -16.17
C ARG A 109 -9.65 -13.43 -17.23
N VAL A 110 -10.67 -13.74 -17.99
CA VAL A 110 -11.19 -12.85 -19.05
C VAL A 110 -11.76 -11.57 -18.44
N GLU A 111 -12.58 -11.69 -17.41
CA GLU A 111 -13.17 -10.57 -16.69
C GLU A 111 -12.11 -9.71 -16.00
N LEU A 112 -11.11 -10.34 -15.42
CA LEU A 112 -9.99 -9.64 -14.81
C LEU A 112 -9.16 -8.85 -15.82
N GLU A 113 -8.89 -9.42 -16.99
CA GLU A 113 -8.19 -8.72 -18.07
C GLU A 113 -9.02 -7.53 -18.58
N LEU A 114 -10.33 -7.71 -18.74
CA LEU A 114 -11.23 -6.63 -19.12
C LEU A 114 -11.22 -5.49 -18.09
N LEU A 115 -11.32 -5.80 -16.80
CA LEU A 115 -11.24 -4.79 -15.74
C LEU A 115 -9.90 -4.05 -15.75
N ARG A 116 -8.80 -4.73 -16.03
CA ARG A 116 -7.45 -4.15 -16.09
C ARG A 116 -7.22 -3.20 -17.26
N THR A 117 -8.05 -3.21 -18.29
CA THR A 117 -8.01 -2.20 -19.36
C THR A 117 -8.36 -0.80 -18.83
N THR A 118 -9.11 -0.73 -17.72
CA THR A 118 -9.50 0.54 -17.10
C THR A 118 -8.29 1.21 -16.44
N PRO A 119 -7.97 2.47 -16.79
CA PRO A 119 -6.88 3.20 -16.17
C PRO A 119 -7.00 3.24 -14.64
N GLY A 120 -5.91 2.86 -13.96
CA GLY A 120 -5.87 2.83 -12.49
C GLY A 120 -6.28 1.48 -11.87
N VAL A 121 -6.87 0.58 -12.63
CA VAL A 121 -7.21 -0.78 -12.19
C VAL A 121 -6.03 -1.71 -12.48
N LYS A 122 -5.44 -2.26 -11.42
CA LYS A 122 -4.42 -3.31 -11.47
C LYS A 122 -4.95 -4.58 -10.84
N THR A 123 -4.16 -5.65 -10.85
CA THR A 123 -4.56 -7.00 -10.38
C THR A 123 -5.29 -6.97 -9.04
N ALA A 124 -4.73 -6.36 -8.00
CA ALA A 124 -5.37 -6.31 -6.68
C ALA A 124 -6.72 -5.60 -6.69
N THR A 125 -6.85 -4.50 -7.46
CA THR A 125 -8.11 -3.76 -7.60
C THR A 125 -9.12 -4.57 -8.41
N ALA A 126 -8.71 -5.18 -9.53
CA ALA A 126 -9.57 -6.02 -10.35
C ALA A 126 -10.11 -7.22 -9.54
N ASN A 127 -9.25 -7.90 -8.78
CA ASN A 127 -9.64 -8.99 -7.89
C ASN A 127 -10.67 -8.52 -6.85
N ALA A 128 -10.44 -7.36 -6.21
CA ALA A 128 -11.36 -6.82 -5.21
C ALA A 128 -12.71 -6.42 -5.83
N VAL A 129 -12.71 -5.83 -7.02
CA VAL A 129 -13.94 -5.47 -7.74
C VAL A 129 -14.70 -6.74 -8.08
N LEU A 130 -14.06 -7.71 -8.73
CA LEU A 130 -14.71 -8.94 -9.15
C LEU A 130 -15.24 -9.77 -7.96
N ALA A 131 -14.49 -9.82 -6.86
CA ALA A 131 -14.91 -10.52 -5.64
C ALA A 131 -16.19 -9.91 -5.03
N GLU A 132 -16.38 -8.60 -5.17
CA GLU A 132 -17.54 -7.89 -4.61
C GLU A 132 -18.77 -7.94 -5.54
N ILE A 133 -18.58 -7.75 -6.86
CA ILE A 133 -19.70 -7.65 -7.80
C ILE A 133 -20.04 -8.99 -8.48
N GLY A 134 -19.09 -9.94 -8.52
CA GLY A 134 -19.20 -11.17 -9.28
C GLY A 134 -18.99 -10.97 -10.79
N PRO A 135 -18.96 -12.05 -11.58
CA PRO A 135 -18.81 -12.00 -13.04
C PRO A 135 -20.13 -11.68 -13.76
N ASP A 136 -21.27 -11.97 -13.14
CA ASP A 136 -22.60 -11.82 -13.73
C ASP A 136 -23.09 -10.38 -13.58
N MET A 137 -23.02 -9.62 -14.67
CA MET A 137 -23.50 -8.22 -14.74
C MET A 137 -25.00 -8.10 -14.94
N SER A 138 -25.73 -9.16 -15.21
CA SER A 138 -27.21 -9.13 -15.34
C SER A 138 -27.89 -8.70 -14.02
N ARG A 139 -27.20 -8.85 -12.89
CA ARG A 139 -27.62 -8.38 -11.57
C ARG A 139 -27.75 -6.86 -11.47
N PHE A 140 -27.14 -6.12 -12.37
CA PHE A 140 -27.19 -4.66 -12.41
C PHE A 140 -27.82 -4.19 -13.73
N PRO A 141 -29.12 -3.79 -13.73
CA PRO A 141 -29.82 -3.37 -14.94
C PRO A 141 -29.17 -2.21 -15.70
N SER A 142 -28.35 -1.41 -15.01
CA SER A 142 -27.54 -0.35 -15.62
C SER A 142 -26.32 -0.01 -14.76
N SER A 143 -25.36 0.72 -15.34
CA SER A 143 -24.22 1.26 -14.62
C SER A 143 -24.62 2.14 -13.41
N ALA A 144 -25.73 2.87 -13.52
CA ALA A 144 -26.23 3.69 -12.40
C ALA A 144 -26.66 2.83 -11.20
N HIS A 145 -27.19 1.62 -11.41
CA HIS A 145 -27.51 0.68 -10.34
C HIS A 145 -26.25 0.18 -9.64
N LEU A 146 -25.21 -0.16 -10.39
CA LEU A 146 -23.91 -0.56 -9.83
C LEU A 146 -23.28 0.57 -9.02
N VAL A 147 -23.25 1.80 -9.54
CA VAL A 147 -22.71 2.98 -8.84
C VAL A 147 -23.50 3.26 -7.55
N SER A 148 -24.82 3.13 -7.58
CA SER A 148 -25.68 3.27 -6.42
C SER A 148 -25.40 2.20 -5.36
N TRP A 149 -25.28 0.95 -5.79
CA TRP A 149 -24.97 -0.18 -4.92
C TRP A 149 -23.56 -0.06 -4.30
N ALA A 150 -22.57 0.40 -5.07
CA ALA A 150 -21.23 0.68 -4.59
C ALA A 150 -21.18 1.84 -3.57
N GLY A 151 -22.28 2.58 -3.40
CA GLY A 151 -22.35 3.71 -2.50
C GLY A 151 -21.55 4.93 -2.95
N LEU A 152 -21.35 5.09 -4.26
CA LEU A 152 -20.65 6.24 -4.85
C LEU A 152 -21.60 7.37 -5.24
N CYS A 153 -22.91 7.09 -5.34
CA CYS A 153 -23.92 8.12 -5.57
C CYS A 153 -24.03 9.07 -4.39
N PRO A 154 -24.21 10.38 -4.62
CA PRO A 154 -24.55 11.33 -3.57
C PRO A 154 -25.88 10.94 -2.92
N GLY A 155 -25.94 10.98 -1.60
CA GLY A 155 -27.21 10.97 -0.88
C GLY A 155 -27.93 12.28 -1.15
N GLN A 156 -29.14 12.18 -1.70
CA GLN A 156 -30.00 13.35 -1.88
C GLN A 156 -30.83 13.50 -0.60
N ASP A 157 -30.32 14.27 0.35
CA ASP A 157 -31.02 14.62 1.58
C ASP A 157 -31.36 16.11 1.51
N GLU A 158 -32.51 16.39 0.92
CA GLU A 158 -33.03 17.74 0.74
C GLU A 158 -34.48 17.78 1.20
N SER A 159 -34.84 18.77 1.98
CA SER A 159 -36.20 19.02 2.46
C SER A 159 -36.49 20.49 2.43
N ALA A 160 -37.63 20.88 1.85
CA ALA A 160 -38.08 22.29 1.72
C ALA A 160 -37.01 23.21 1.09
N GLY A 161 -36.33 22.74 0.03
CA GLY A 161 -35.28 23.47 -0.68
C GLY A 161 -33.95 23.60 0.09
N LYS A 162 -33.85 23.03 1.30
CA LYS A 162 -32.62 23.04 2.10
C LYS A 162 -31.93 21.69 2.04
N ARG A 163 -30.69 21.68 1.54
CA ARG A 163 -29.84 20.49 1.46
C ARG A 163 -29.23 20.19 2.83
N ARG A 164 -29.61 19.08 3.45
CA ARG A 164 -29.12 18.64 4.77
C ARG A 164 -27.76 17.94 4.68
N SER A 165 -27.56 17.09 3.67
CA SER A 165 -26.31 16.35 3.49
C SER A 165 -25.91 16.27 2.03
N SER A 166 -24.60 16.31 1.77
CA SER A 166 -23.98 15.99 0.47
C SER A 166 -23.12 14.72 0.53
N GLY A 167 -23.27 13.94 1.59
CA GLY A 167 -22.56 12.67 1.77
C GLY A 167 -22.98 11.65 0.73
N VAL A 168 -22.10 10.68 0.47
CA VAL A 168 -22.42 9.52 -0.36
C VAL A 168 -23.16 8.46 0.46
N ARG A 169 -23.96 7.64 -0.22
CA ARG A 169 -24.70 6.53 0.42
C ARG A 169 -23.75 5.51 1.03
N LYS A 170 -24.26 4.73 1.96
CA LYS A 170 -23.58 3.52 2.46
C LYS A 170 -23.55 2.48 1.34
N GLY A 171 -22.44 1.78 1.18
CA GLY A 171 -22.25 0.69 0.22
C GLY A 171 -21.12 -0.23 0.68
N PRO A 172 -20.79 -1.29 -0.09
CA PRO A 172 -19.71 -2.22 0.23
C PRO A 172 -18.39 -1.47 0.40
N ARG A 173 -17.85 -1.54 1.62
CA ARG A 173 -16.65 -0.77 1.98
C ARG A 173 -15.45 -1.11 1.12
N TRP A 174 -15.28 -2.38 0.83
CA TRP A 174 -14.13 -2.88 0.08
C TRP A 174 -14.17 -2.43 -1.38
N LEU A 175 -15.32 -2.59 -2.04
CA LEU A 175 -15.54 -2.12 -3.41
C LEU A 175 -15.30 -0.61 -3.53
N LYS A 176 -15.94 0.17 -2.65
CA LYS A 176 -15.77 1.63 -2.65
C LYS A 176 -14.32 2.06 -2.46
N THR A 177 -13.60 1.40 -1.55
CA THR A 177 -12.18 1.69 -1.33
C THR A 177 -11.35 1.35 -2.56
N ALA A 178 -11.59 0.19 -3.19
CA ALA A 178 -10.88 -0.24 -4.40
C ALA A 178 -11.10 0.73 -5.57
N LEU A 179 -12.36 1.13 -5.80
CA LEU A 179 -12.70 2.07 -6.88
C LEU A 179 -12.10 3.46 -6.64
N VAL A 180 -12.15 3.99 -5.41
CA VAL A 180 -11.53 5.28 -5.07
C VAL A 180 -10.01 5.23 -5.22
N GLN A 181 -9.36 4.12 -4.87
CA GLN A 181 -7.92 3.94 -5.10
C GLN A 181 -7.58 3.88 -6.60
N ALA A 182 -8.39 3.17 -7.40
CA ALA A 182 -8.25 3.16 -8.84
C ALA A 182 -8.42 4.56 -9.45
N ALA A 183 -9.43 5.31 -8.99
CA ALA A 183 -9.66 6.69 -9.43
C ALA A 183 -8.46 7.61 -9.13
N TRP A 184 -7.85 7.49 -7.95
CA TRP A 184 -6.62 8.22 -7.63
C TRP A 184 -5.45 7.86 -8.56
N ALA A 185 -5.30 6.59 -8.91
CA ALA A 185 -4.28 6.16 -9.86
C ALA A 185 -4.58 6.67 -11.27
N ALA A 186 -5.84 6.58 -11.72
CA ALA A 186 -6.29 7.07 -13.02
C ALA A 186 -6.12 8.60 -13.16
N ALA A 187 -6.43 9.35 -12.10
CA ALA A 187 -6.28 10.81 -12.08
C ALA A 187 -4.81 11.28 -12.16
N ARG A 188 -3.83 10.42 -11.85
CA ARG A 188 -2.40 10.71 -11.99
C ARG A 188 -1.85 10.40 -13.39
N LYS A 189 -2.54 9.57 -14.18
CA LYS A 189 -2.11 9.23 -15.53
C LYS A 189 -2.20 10.48 -16.41
N LYS A 190 -1.05 10.91 -16.96
CA LYS A 190 -1.00 12.04 -17.91
C LYS A 190 -1.86 11.75 -19.14
N ASP A 191 -2.40 12.78 -19.72
CA ASP A 191 -3.17 12.73 -20.99
C ASP A 191 -4.32 11.72 -20.98
N SER A 192 -5.02 11.60 -19.85
CA SER A 192 -6.17 10.72 -19.67
C SER A 192 -7.45 11.51 -19.42
N TYR A 193 -8.57 10.99 -19.90
CA TYR A 193 -9.91 11.51 -19.64
C TYR A 193 -10.16 11.68 -18.13
N PHE A 194 -9.80 10.68 -17.32
CA PHE A 194 -10.01 10.69 -15.86
C PHE A 194 -9.23 11.82 -15.17
N ARG A 195 -8.01 12.13 -15.62
CA ARG A 195 -7.25 13.27 -15.12
C ARG A 195 -7.94 14.59 -15.44
N ALA A 196 -8.34 14.78 -16.70
CA ALA A 196 -9.05 15.98 -17.12
C ALA A 196 -10.36 16.17 -16.35
N GLN A 197 -11.14 15.13 -16.19
CA GLN A 197 -12.37 15.12 -15.41
C GLN A 197 -12.11 15.46 -13.93
N PHE A 198 -11.11 14.84 -13.30
CA PHE A 198 -10.74 15.12 -11.93
C PHE A 198 -10.39 16.59 -11.72
N HIS A 199 -9.53 17.16 -12.56
CA HIS A 199 -9.12 18.57 -12.43
C HIS A 199 -10.29 19.53 -12.63
N ARG A 200 -11.15 19.29 -13.64
CA ARG A 200 -12.36 20.07 -13.87
C ARG A 200 -13.31 20.08 -12.67
N LEU A 201 -13.54 18.91 -12.07
CA LEU A 201 -14.41 18.77 -10.90
C LEU A 201 -13.76 19.33 -9.64
N ARG A 202 -12.45 19.14 -9.47
CA ARG A 202 -11.69 19.64 -8.33
C ARG A 202 -11.77 21.15 -8.19
N ALA A 203 -11.65 21.88 -9.29
CA ALA A 203 -11.74 23.34 -9.29
C ALA A 203 -13.05 23.86 -8.73
N ARG A 204 -14.16 23.14 -8.95
CA ARG A 204 -15.51 23.56 -8.55
C ARG A 204 -16.00 22.95 -7.23
N ARG A 205 -15.59 21.73 -6.90
CA ARG A 205 -16.18 20.93 -5.80
C ARG A 205 -15.16 20.43 -4.79
N GLY A 206 -13.88 20.73 -4.99
CA GLY A 206 -12.78 20.24 -4.16
C GLY A 206 -12.37 18.78 -4.43
N ALA A 207 -11.17 18.39 -3.99
CA ALA A 207 -10.56 17.11 -4.33
C ALA A 207 -11.36 15.88 -3.87
N LYS A 208 -11.93 15.93 -2.64
CA LYS A 208 -12.68 14.79 -2.07
C LYS A 208 -13.92 14.44 -2.89
N LYS A 209 -14.70 15.45 -3.33
CA LYS A 209 -15.88 15.21 -4.16
C LYS A 209 -15.50 14.83 -5.58
N ALA A 210 -14.46 15.46 -6.13
CA ALA A 210 -13.97 15.16 -7.47
C ALA A 210 -13.51 13.70 -7.62
N ILE A 211 -12.76 13.17 -6.64
CA ILE A 211 -12.26 11.79 -6.74
C ILE A 211 -13.37 10.75 -6.61
N VAL A 212 -14.39 11.00 -5.79
CA VAL A 212 -15.55 10.11 -5.69
C VAL A 212 -16.40 10.13 -6.96
N ALA A 213 -16.43 11.26 -7.68
CA ALA A 213 -17.14 11.38 -8.95
C ALA A 213 -16.36 10.74 -10.12
N VAL A 214 -15.07 10.47 -9.96
CA VAL A 214 -14.23 9.74 -10.93
C VAL A 214 -14.24 8.24 -10.63
N ALA A 215 -14.47 7.84 -9.38
CA ALA A 215 -14.53 6.45 -8.94
C ALA A 215 -15.79 5.75 -9.42
#